data_3c38ddf85d1348bb60a0daf6389df28d
#
_entry.id   3c38ddf85d1348bb60a0daf6389df28d
#
_cell.length_a   1.000
_cell.length_b   1.000
_cell.length_c   1.000
_cell.angle_alpha   90.00
_cell.angle_beta   90.00
_cell.angle_gamma   90.00
#
_symmetry.space_group_name_H-M   'P 1'
#
loop_
_entity.id
_entity.type
_entity.pdbx_description
1 polymer ?
#
loop_
_entity_poly.entity_id
_entity_poly.type
_entity_poly.pdbx_seq_one_letter_code
_entity_poly.pdbx_strand_id
1 'polypeptide(L)'
;MGKTTTALNISSALAILGKSTLLIDTDPQAHSTISCVKNPSQHNNSLYELLISQDNRVDDYIITSTIPGLKVIISRISMAKLEPTLLGQIDGHYRLKDALSPIRKKYDFIIIDTPPTLGIITLNALVASDAILIPIQSSYLSLEGSDDLLETIDKIKKVANPNLRVLGILITLHDRRTNLGKDVVSKIKNVFGRKVFRTIISKSVKLEESPAYRESIFTYAPHSVGAIQYKQVAKEIIIRAKN
;
A
#
# COMPACT_ATOMS: atom_id res chain seq x y z
N MET A 1 7.31 -1.40 -10.07
CA MET A 1 6.77 -0.19 -9.42
C MET A 1 7.01 -0.15 -7.90
N GLY A 2 7.17 -1.27 -7.22
CA GLY A 2 7.49 -1.32 -5.79
C GLY A 2 6.32 -1.00 -4.86
N LYS A 3 5.05 -1.26 -5.25
CA LYS A 3 3.86 -1.05 -4.41
C LYS A 3 3.95 -1.82 -3.10
N THR A 4 4.02 -3.14 -3.16
CA THR A 4 4.10 -4.04 -2.01
C THR A 4 5.30 -3.72 -1.10
N THR A 5 6.50 -3.53 -1.70
CA THR A 5 7.68 -3.10 -0.95
C THR A 5 7.45 -1.78 -0.23
N THR A 6 6.75 -0.85 -0.87
CA THR A 6 6.41 0.46 -0.29
C THR A 6 5.39 0.31 0.83
N ALA A 7 4.29 -0.42 0.62
CA ALA A 7 3.24 -0.64 1.61
C ALA A 7 3.81 -1.31 2.87
N LEU A 8 4.55 -2.40 2.72
CA LEU A 8 5.18 -3.13 3.83
C LEU A 8 6.14 -2.24 4.62
N ASN A 9 7.08 -1.56 3.93
CA ASN A 9 8.11 -0.80 4.63
C ASN A 9 7.59 0.52 5.22
N ILE A 10 6.56 1.14 4.62
CA ILE A 10 5.87 2.29 5.24
C ILE A 10 5.14 1.84 6.50
N SER A 11 4.36 0.74 6.44
CA SER A 11 3.64 0.20 7.60
C SER A 11 4.59 -0.14 8.74
N SER A 12 5.71 -0.80 8.41
CA SER A 12 6.77 -1.12 9.37
C SER A 12 7.38 0.14 9.99
N ALA A 13 7.70 1.14 9.17
CA ALA A 13 8.28 2.39 9.65
C ALA A 13 7.33 3.18 10.56
N LEU A 14 6.03 3.23 10.22
CA LEU A 14 5.01 3.88 11.02
C LEU A 14 4.88 3.20 12.39
N ALA A 15 4.82 1.86 12.42
CA ALA A 15 4.79 1.07 13.65
C ALA A 15 6.04 1.33 14.53
N ILE A 16 7.25 1.32 13.94
CA ILE A 16 8.51 1.64 14.63
C ILE A 16 8.52 3.09 15.17
N LEU A 17 7.82 4.01 14.51
CA LEU A 17 7.65 5.39 14.97
C LEU A 17 6.53 5.54 16.03
N GLY A 18 6.01 4.44 16.56
CA GLY A 18 5.01 4.41 17.63
C GLY A 18 3.59 4.71 17.17
N LYS A 19 3.29 4.55 15.87
CA LYS A 19 1.95 4.72 15.32
C LYS A 19 1.19 3.40 15.34
N SER A 20 -0.05 3.41 15.84
CA SER A 20 -0.97 2.28 15.71
C SER A 20 -1.24 2.04 14.24
N THR A 21 -0.72 0.94 13.67
CA THR A 21 -0.71 0.71 12.22
C THR A 21 -1.29 -0.65 11.87
N LEU A 22 -2.22 -0.65 10.91
CA LEU A 22 -2.77 -1.85 10.28
C LEU A 22 -2.34 -1.90 8.82
N LEU A 23 -1.78 -3.02 8.39
CA LEU A 23 -1.52 -3.34 6.98
C LEU A 23 -2.63 -4.27 6.48
N ILE A 24 -3.23 -3.95 5.35
CA ILE A 24 -4.20 -4.81 4.68
C ILE A 24 -3.61 -5.21 3.33
N ASP A 25 -3.38 -6.51 3.17
CA ASP A 25 -2.94 -7.08 1.91
C ASP A 25 -4.16 -7.47 1.08
N THR A 26 -4.33 -6.84 -0.09
CA THR A 26 -5.44 -7.14 -1.00
C THR A 26 -5.01 -7.88 -2.26
N ASP A 27 -3.69 -8.11 -2.44
CA ASP A 27 -3.17 -8.82 -3.61
C ASP A 27 -3.35 -10.34 -3.43
N PRO A 28 -3.94 -11.06 -4.40
CA PRO A 28 -4.02 -12.53 -4.39
C PRO A 28 -2.65 -13.22 -4.27
N GLN A 29 -1.56 -12.57 -4.69
CA GLN A 29 -0.20 -13.10 -4.54
C GLN A 29 0.31 -13.04 -3.10
N ALA A 30 -0.33 -12.28 -2.22
CA ALA A 30 -0.10 -12.22 -0.78
C ALA A 30 1.37 -11.90 -0.39
N HIS A 31 2.06 -11.09 -1.18
CA HIS A 31 3.48 -10.80 -0.94
C HIS A 31 3.70 -9.99 0.35
N SER A 32 2.84 -9.02 0.68
CA SER A 32 2.88 -8.32 1.96
C SER A 32 2.64 -9.26 3.13
N THR A 33 1.67 -10.17 3.00
CA THR A 33 1.35 -11.21 3.99
C THR A 33 2.56 -12.10 4.27
N ILE A 34 3.14 -12.68 3.22
CA ILE A 34 4.29 -13.60 3.31
C ILE A 34 5.50 -12.91 3.97
N SER A 35 5.68 -11.61 3.72
CA SER A 35 6.82 -10.84 4.22
C SER A 35 6.69 -10.42 5.70
N CYS A 36 5.51 -10.52 6.30
CA CYS A 36 5.32 -10.03 7.68
C CYS A 36 4.51 -10.96 8.58
N VAL A 37 4.12 -12.14 8.10
CA VAL A 37 3.37 -13.13 8.88
C VAL A 37 4.10 -14.47 8.87
N LYS A 38 4.33 -15.01 10.07
CA LYS A 38 4.86 -16.37 10.22
C LYS A 38 3.73 -17.37 10.00
N ASN A 39 3.94 -18.34 9.10
CA ASN A 39 2.97 -19.40 8.80
C ASN A 39 1.56 -18.87 8.42
N PRO A 40 1.39 -18.09 7.34
CA PRO A 40 0.08 -17.53 6.97
C PRO A 40 -1.00 -18.60 6.75
N SER A 41 -0.60 -19.83 6.37
CA SER A 41 -1.52 -20.95 6.14
C SER A 41 -2.23 -21.47 7.40
N GLN A 42 -1.70 -21.18 8.58
CA GLN A 42 -2.31 -21.60 9.88
C GLN A 42 -3.48 -20.70 10.32
N HIS A 43 -3.66 -19.54 9.68
CA HIS A 43 -4.78 -18.64 9.96
C HIS A 43 -5.96 -19.01 9.07
N ASN A 44 -7.11 -19.31 9.64
CA ASN A 44 -8.30 -19.71 8.86
C ASN A 44 -8.97 -18.54 8.14
N ASN A 45 -8.89 -17.34 8.71
CA ASN A 45 -9.55 -16.14 8.24
C ASN A 45 -8.60 -15.25 7.42
N SER A 46 -9.05 -14.81 6.26
CA SER A 46 -8.33 -13.85 5.41
C SER A 46 -9.26 -12.72 4.95
N LEU A 47 -8.72 -11.74 4.26
CA LEU A 47 -9.51 -10.63 3.74
C LEU A 47 -10.66 -11.10 2.83
N TYR A 48 -10.47 -12.18 2.07
CA TYR A 48 -11.51 -12.72 1.20
C TYR A 48 -12.77 -13.09 2.00
N GLU A 49 -12.61 -13.87 3.06
CA GLU A 49 -13.73 -14.29 3.93
C GLU A 49 -14.40 -13.09 4.59
N LEU A 50 -13.63 -12.09 5.04
CA LEU A 50 -14.18 -10.85 5.58
C LEU A 50 -15.07 -10.11 4.58
N LEU A 51 -14.65 -10.01 3.31
CA LEU A 51 -15.37 -9.24 2.29
C LEU A 51 -16.61 -9.95 1.75
N ILE A 52 -16.66 -11.29 1.81
CA ILE A 52 -17.82 -12.07 1.33
C ILE A 52 -18.83 -12.35 2.44
N SER A 53 -18.40 -12.53 3.70
CA SER A 53 -19.27 -12.90 4.82
C SER A 53 -20.21 -11.78 5.27
N GLN A 54 -19.90 -10.53 4.95
CA GLN A 54 -20.58 -9.34 5.47
C GLN A 54 -20.63 -9.31 7.02
N ASP A 55 -19.76 -10.10 7.67
CA ASP A 55 -19.65 -10.15 9.12
C ASP A 55 -18.88 -8.92 9.62
N ASN A 56 -19.51 -8.13 10.50
CA ASN A 56 -18.93 -6.92 11.04
C ASN A 56 -17.82 -7.17 12.10
N ARG A 57 -17.44 -8.42 12.35
CA ARG A 57 -16.39 -8.80 13.31
C ARG A 57 -14.99 -8.73 12.69
N VAL A 58 -14.64 -7.59 12.13
CA VAL A 58 -13.33 -7.37 11.50
C VAL A 58 -12.15 -7.65 12.44
N ASP A 59 -12.33 -7.50 13.74
CA ASP A 59 -11.29 -7.78 14.74
C ASP A 59 -10.82 -9.25 14.71
N ASP A 60 -11.68 -10.21 14.31
CA ASP A 60 -11.34 -11.64 14.20
C ASP A 60 -10.40 -11.96 13.02
N TYR A 61 -10.23 -11.00 12.11
CA TYR A 61 -9.37 -11.11 10.92
C TYR A 61 -8.02 -10.40 11.09
N ILE A 62 -7.86 -9.67 12.21
CA ILE A 62 -6.64 -8.90 12.49
C ILE A 62 -5.66 -9.78 13.27
N ILE A 63 -4.48 -10.00 12.68
CA ILE A 63 -3.42 -10.78 13.31
C ILE A 63 -2.20 -9.93 13.64
N THR A 64 -1.39 -10.40 14.57
CA THR A 64 -0.11 -9.77 14.91
C THR A 64 0.94 -10.20 13.89
N SER A 65 1.63 -9.23 13.29
CA SER A 65 2.74 -9.52 12.38
C SER A 65 4.03 -9.88 13.13
N THR A 66 5.04 -10.32 12.39
CA THR A 66 6.41 -10.50 12.92
C THR A 66 7.11 -9.16 13.21
N ILE A 67 6.54 -8.05 12.72
CA ILE A 67 7.08 -6.69 12.88
C ILE A 67 6.45 -6.08 14.13
N PRO A 68 7.23 -5.66 15.13
CA PRO A 68 6.70 -5.08 16.36
C PRO A 68 5.78 -3.88 16.11
N GLY A 69 4.61 -3.89 16.74
CA GLY A 69 3.63 -2.80 16.65
C GLY A 69 2.79 -2.78 15.37
N LEU A 70 3.04 -3.70 14.41
CA LEU A 70 2.26 -3.80 13.18
C LEU A 70 1.21 -4.91 13.29
N LYS A 71 -0.05 -4.58 12.97
CA LYS A 71 -1.14 -5.52 12.77
C LYS A 71 -1.40 -5.73 11.28
N VAL A 72 -1.96 -6.89 10.93
CA VAL A 72 -2.17 -7.27 9.51
C VAL A 72 -3.51 -7.96 9.33
N ILE A 73 -4.22 -7.64 8.24
CA ILE A 73 -5.25 -8.48 7.63
C ILE A 73 -4.60 -9.14 6.41
N ILE A 74 -4.57 -10.47 6.41
CA ILE A 74 -3.84 -11.25 5.41
C ILE A 74 -4.62 -11.45 4.12
N SER A 75 -3.90 -11.55 3.00
CA SER A 75 -4.42 -12.03 1.72
C SER A 75 -4.12 -13.51 1.50
N ARG A 76 -4.85 -14.09 0.55
CA ARG A 76 -4.65 -15.44 0.02
C ARG A 76 -5.01 -15.48 -1.45
N ILE A 77 -4.66 -16.57 -2.11
CA ILE A 77 -5.04 -16.82 -3.51
C ILE A 77 -6.58 -16.77 -3.72
N SER A 78 -7.37 -17.03 -2.67
CA SER A 78 -8.83 -16.89 -2.69
C SER A 78 -9.30 -15.48 -3.06
N MET A 79 -8.48 -14.44 -2.81
CA MET A 79 -8.78 -13.06 -3.24
C MET A 79 -9.01 -12.94 -4.76
N ALA A 80 -8.43 -13.82 -5.58
CA ALA A 80 -8.69 -13.86 -7.02
C ALA A 80 -10.17 -14.18 -7.35
N LYS A 81 -10.89 -14.82 -6.43
CA LYS A 81 -12.33 -15.13 -6.58
C LYS A 81 -13.22 -13.93 -6.23
N LEU A 82 -12.68 -12.88 -5.60
CA LEU A 82 -13.47 -11.73 -5.16
C LEU A 82 -14.10 -11.00 -6.35
N GLU A 83 -13.37 -10.83 -7.44
CA GLU A 83 -13.85 -10.13 -8.62
C GLU A 83 -15.09 -10.80 -9.22
N PRO A 84 -15.09 -12.10 -9.59
CA PRO A 84 -16.30 -12.75 -10.07
C PRO A 84 -17.42 -12.84 -9.01
N THR A 85 -17.09 -12.89 -7.71
CA THR A 85 -18.08 -12.92 -6.63
C THR A 85 -18.83 -11.60 -6.48
N LEU A 86 -18.14 -10.48 -6.63
CA LEU A 86 -18.72 -9.14 -6.48
C LEU A 86 -19.24 -8.55 -7.79
N LEU A 87 -18.96 -9.20 -8.93
CA LEU A 87 -19.43 -8.75 -10.22
C LEU A 87 -20.97 -8.76 -10.25
N GLY A 88 -21.56 -7.60 -10.57
CA GLY A 88 -23.02 -7.43 -10.59
C GLY A 88 -23.66 -7.10 -9.23
N GLN A 89 -22.91 -7.08 -8.13
CA GLN A 89 -23.42 -6.57 -6.86
C GLN A 89 -23.32 -5.03 -6.83
N ILE A 90 -24.44 -4.36 -6.54
CA ILE A 90 -24.53 -2.88 -6.55
C ILE A 90 -23.55 -2.26 -5.54
N ASP A 91 -23.38 -2.89 -4.38
CA ASP A 91 -22.52 -2.45 -3.28
C ASP A 91 -21.12 -3.12 -3.30
N GLY A 92 -20.81 -3.92 -4.33
CA GLY A 92 -19.58 -4.71 -4.41
C GLY A 92 -18.28 -3.90 -4.23
N HIS A 93 -18.27 -2.64 -4.59
CA HIS A 93 -17.10 -1.75 -4.45
C HIS A 93 -17.01 -1.03 -3.10
N TYR A 94 -18.01 -1.18 -2.20
CA TYR A 94 -17.99 -0.63 -0.84
C TYR A 94 -17.60 -1.64 0.23
N ARG A 95 -17.47 -2.93 -0.09
CA ARG A 95 -17.23 -4.02 0.87
C ARG A 95 -16.09 -3.76 1.84
N LEU A 96 -14.95 -3.29 1.34
CA LEU A 96 -13.79 -3.01 2.18
C LEU A 96 -14.03 -1.78 3.07
N LYS A 97 -14.67 -0.74 2.54
CA LYS A 97 -15.02 0.47 3.33
C LYS A 97 -15.92 0.12 4.50
N ASP A 98 -16.96 -0.67 4.25
CA ASP A 98 -17.92 -1.08 5.27
C ASP A 98 -17.26 -1.99 6.32
N ALA A 99 -16.47 -2.97 5.89
CA ALA A 99 -15.71 -3.85 6.78
C ALA A 99 -14.73 -3.08 7.69
N LEU A 100 -14.12 -1.99 7.21
CA LEU A 100 -13.15 -1.20 7.99
C LEU A 100 -13.81 -0.15 8.89
N SER A 101 -15.06 0.20 8.65
CA SER A 101 -15.77 1.26 9.38
C SER A 101 -15.69 1.12 10.92
N PRO A 102 -15.88 -0.09 11.53
CA PRO A 102 -15.86 -0.26 12.99
C PRO A 102 -14.47 -0.03 13.62
N ILE A 103 -13.40 -0.25 12.85
CA ILE A 103 -12.03 -0.18 13.38
C ILE A 103 -11.25 1.07 12.95
N ARG A 104 -11.80 1.88 12.05
CA ARG A 104 -11.11 3.04 11.47
C ARG A 104 -10.49 3.97 12.52
N LYS A 105 -11.15 4.16 13.65
CA LYS A 105 -10.68 5.03 14.75
C LYS A 105 -9.69 4.36 15.70
N LYS A 106 -9.49 3.04 15.58
CA LYS A 106 -8.55 2.27 16.44
C LYS A 106 -7.09 2.42 15.99
N TYR A 107 -6.87 2.87 14.74
CA TYR A 107 -5.55 2.98 14.12
C TYR A 107 -5.23 4.41 13.71
N ASP A 108 -3.97 4.82 13.92
CA ASP A 108 -3.44 6.08 13.36
C ASP A 108 -3.34 5.98 11.83
N PHE A 109 -2.95 4.79 11.33
CA PHE A 109 -2.79 4.51 9.91
C PHE A 109 -3.30 3.11 9.54
N ILE A 110 -4.10 3.06 8.48
CA ILE A 110 -4.47 1.82 7.79
C ILE A 110 -3.85 1.89 6.38
N ILE A 111 -2.90 1.01 6.09
CA ILE A 111 -2.22 0.95 4.80
C ILE A 111 -2.80 -0.23 4.01
N ILE A 112 -3.25 0.04 2.79
CA ILE A 112 -3.83 -0.97 1.91
C ILE A 112 -2.85 -1.22 0.75
N ASP A 113 -2.31 -2.43 0.67
CA ASP A 113 -1.50 -2.88 -0.47
C ASP A 113 -2.41 -3.45 -1.55
N THR A 114 -2.27 -2.98 -2.79
CA THR A 114 -3.16 -3.31 -3.91
C THR A 114 -2.46 -4.08 -5.01
N PRO A 115 -3.17 -4.99 -5.71
CA PRO A 115 -2.65 -5.65 -6.89
C PRO A 115 -2.30 -4.66 -8.01
N PRO A 116 -1.57 -5.08 -9.05
CA PRO A 116 -1.17 -4.19 -10.15
C PRO A 116 -2.33 -3.81 -11.10
N THR A 117 -3.48 -4.46 -10.98
CA THR A 117 -4.65 -4.26 -11.84
C THR A 117 -5.59 -3.20 -11.29
N LEU A 118 -6.37 -2.55 -12.17
CA LEU A 118 -7.44 -1.61 -11.81
C LEU A 118 -8.82 -2.28 -11.74
N GLY A 119 -8.88 -3.54 -11.25
CA GLY A 119 -10.12 -4.30 -11.05
C GLY A 119 -10.88 -3.92 -9.78
N ILE A 120 -11.92 -4.70 -9.44
CA ILE A 120 -12.82 -4.46 -8.29
C ILE A 120 -12.07 -4.41 -6.96
N ILE A 121 -10.96 -5.15 -6.82
CA ILE A 121 -10.13 -5.16 -5.61
C ILE A 121 -9.51 -3.75 -5.39
N THR A 122 -8.91 -3.18 -6.44
CA THR A 122 -8.33 -1.84 -6.38
C THR A 122 -9.40 -0.77 -6.18
N LEU A 123 -10.58 -0.93 -6.80
CA LEU A 123 -11.73 -0.04 -6.56
C LEU A 123 -12.14 -0.05 -5.10
N ASN A 124 -12.27 -1.21 -4.47
CA ASN A 124 -12.56 -1.34 -3.04
C ASN A 124 -11.53 -0.60 -2.17
N ALA A 125 -10.24 -0.75 -2.48
CA ALA A 125 -9.18 -0.06 -1.77
C ALA A 125 -9.30 1.47 -1.89
N LEU A 126 -9.57 1.98 -3.08
CA LEU A 126 -9.72 3.43 -3.33
C LEU A 126 -10.98 4.02 -2.68
N VAL A 127 -12.08 3.26 -2.67
CA VAL A 127 -13.33 3.67 -2.02
C VAL A 127 -13.19 3.69 -0.49
N ALA A 128 -12.39 2.78 0.07
CA ALA A 128 -12.13 2.70 1.51
C ALA A 128 -11.09 3.71 2.01
N SER A 129 -10.29 4.31 1.12
CA SER A 129 -9.13 5.13 1.48
C SER A 129 -9.48 6.61 1.62
N ASP A 130 -8.74 7.31 2.51
CA ASP A 130 -8.73 8.79 2.60
C ASP A 130 -7.75 9.41 1.61
N ALA A 131 -6.65 8.69 1.36
CA ALA A 131 -5.56 9.22 0.56
C ALA A 131 -4.80 8.12 -0.20
N ILE A 132 -4.27 8.48 -1.35
CA ILE A 132 -3.48 7.59 -2.21
C ILE A 132 -2.04 8.06 -2.24
N LEU A 133 -1.10 7.16 -1.95
CA LEU A 133 0.31 7.33 -2.26
C LEU A 133 0.62 6.53 -3.52
N ILE A 134 1.19 7.18 -4.53
CA ILE A 134 1.48 6.59 -5.82
C ILE A 134 3.00 6.38 -5.95
N PRO A 135 3.50 5.14 -5.84
CA PRO A 135 4.89 4.84 -6.14
C PRO A 135 5.12 4.82 -7.65
N ILE A 136 6.08 5.62 -8.12
CA ILE A 136 6.48 5.68 -9.52
C ILE A 136 7.97 5.31 -9.61
N GLN A 137 8.28 4.33 -10.44
CA GLN A 137 9.67 3.98 -10.72
C GLN A 137 10.32 5.08 -11.57
N SER A 138 11.59 5.40 -11.31
CA SER A 138 12.34 6.36 -12.15
C SER A 138 12.76 5.75 -13.48
N SER A 139 11.79 5.32 -14.30
CA SER A 139 11.99 4.80 -15.65
C SER A 139 11.06 5.52 -16.63
N TYR A 140 11.45 5.59 -17.90
CA TYR A 140 10.71 6.33 -18.93
C TYR A 140 9.25 5.84 -19.09
N LEU A 141 9.05 4.51 -19.13
CA LEU A 141 7.73 3.88 -19.30
C LEU A 141 6.78 4.09 -18.11
N SER A 142 7.29 4.52 -16.96
CA SER A 142 6.45 4.68 -15.77
C SER A 142 5.63 5.97 -15.77
N LEU A 143 5.94 6.92 -16.64
CA LEU A 143 5.20 8.16 -16.80
C LEU A 143 3.94 7.98 -17.67
N GLU A 144 4.00 7.12 -18.69
CA GLU A 144 2.89 6.90 -19.65
C GLU A 144 1.64 6.30 -18.97
N GLY A 145 1.81 5.44 -17.96
CA GLY A 145 0.68 4.85 -17.23
C GLY A 145 0.13 5.68 -16.07
N SER A 146 0.66 6.89 -15.83
CA SER A 146 0.21 7.74 -14.71
C SER A 146 -1.10 8.48 -15.02
N ASP A 147 -1.37 8.79 -16.28
CA ASP A 147 -2.55 9.56 -16.68
C ASP A 147 -3.83 8.72 -16.53
N ASP A 148 -3.81 7.45 -16.93
CA ASP A 148 -4.93 6.51 -16.75
C ASP A 148 -5.28 6.31 -15.28
N LEU A 149 -4.24 6.23 -14.42
CA LEU A 149 -4.44 6.12 -12.97
C LEU A 149 -5.07 7.39 -12.40
N LEU A 150 -4.61 8.59 -12.79
CA LEU A 150 -5.18 9.85 -12.32
C LEU A 150 -6.61 10.03 -12.80
N GLU A 151 -6.92 9.69 -14.05
CA GLU A 151 -8.28 9.70 -14.56
C GLU A 151 -9.21 8.75 -13.78
N THR A 152 -8.71 7.55 -13.45
CA THR A 152 -9.45 6.59 -12.63
C THR A 152 -9.71 7.14 -11.22
N ILE A 153 -8.71 7.77 -10.60
CA ILE A 153 -8.85 8.42 -9.28
C ILE A 153 -9.91 9.52 -9.35
N ASP A 154 -9.91 10.34 -10.38
CA ASP A 154 -10.89 11.43 -10.54
C ASP A 154 -12.31 10.89 -10.75
N LYS A 155 -12.49 9.81 -11.51
CA LYS A 155 -13.78 9.11 -11.65
C LYS A 155 -14.28 8.60 -10.29
N ILE A 156 -13.41 7.95 -9.51
CA ILE A 156 -13.78 7.44 -8.18
C ILE A 156 -14.16 8.57 -7.23
N LYS A 157 -13.42 9.68 -7.24
CA LYS A 157 -13.77 10.86 -6.44
C LYS A 157 -15.15 11.40 -6.77
N LYS A 158 -15.52 11.43 -8.04
CA LYS A 158 -16.84 11.96 -8.47
C LYS A 158 -18.00 11.05 -8.08
N VAL A 159 -17.80 9.73 -8.06
CA VAL A 159 -18.90 8.77 -7.98
C VAL A 159 -18.99 8.08 -6.60
N ALA A 160 -17.86 7.68 -6.01
CA ALA A 160 -17.86 6.76 -4.88
C ALA A 160 -17.13 7.27 -3.63
N ASN A 161 -16.12 8.14 -3.78
CA ASN A 161 -15.35 8.66 -2.63
C ASN A 161 -14.91 10.12 -2.87
N PRO A 162 -15.79 11.11 -2.66
CA PRO A 162 -15.46 12.54 -2.88
C PRO A 162 -14.28 13.05 -2.05
N ASN A 163 -14.02 12.43 -0.90
CA ASN A 163 -12.96 12.84 0.02
C ASN A 163 -11.59 12.24 -0.30
N LEU A 164 -11.50 11.36 -1.31
CA LEU A 164 -10.25 10.74 -1.70
C LEU A 164 -9.26 11.78 -2.21
N ARG A 165 -8.06 11.83 -1.65
CA ARG A 165 -7.02 12.77 -2.07
C ARG A 165 -5.73 12.06 -2.50
N VAL A 166 -4.97 12.69 -3.38
CA VAL A 166 -3.62 12.22 -3.71
C VAL A 166 -2.66 12.78 -2.65
N LEU A 167 -2.20 11.90 -1.74
CA LEU A 167 -1.22 12.23 -0.71
C LEU A 167 0.12 12.65 -1.30
N GLY A 168 0.51 11.95 -2.37
CA GLY A 168 1.69 12.30 -3.13
C GLY A 168 2.24 11.17 -3.99
N ILE A 169 3.28 11.53 -4.73
CA ILE A 169 4.04 10.68 -5.63
C ILE A 169 5.36 10.31 -4.97
N LEU A 170 5.62 9.02 -4.79
CA LEU A 170 6.88 8.51 -4.25
C LEU A 170 7.75 7.94 -5.38
N ILE A 171 8.87 8.56 -5.65
CA ILE A 171 9.83 8.04 -6.63
C ILE A 171 10.56 6.85 -6.01
N THR A 172 10.54 5.70 -6.72
CA THR A 172 11.14 4.45 -6.27
C THR A 172 12.13 3.89 -7.28
N LEU A 173 12.93 2.90 -6.86
CA LEU A 173 13.90 2.20 -7.69
C LEU A 173 14.85 3.14 -8.46
N HIS A 174 15.16 4.29 -7.85
CA HIS A 174 15.97 5.32 -8.48
C HIS A 174 17.45 4.95 -8.49
N ASP A 175 18.05 4.88 -9.68
CA ASP A 175 19.50 4.76 -9.84
C ASP A 175 20.12 6.15 -10.08
N ARG A 176 20.78 6.67 -9.04
CA ARG A 176 21.41 8.01 -9.07
C ARG A 176 22.59 8.12 -10.03
N ARG A 177 23.13 6.99 -10.49
CA ARG A 177 24.32 6.95 -11.38
C ARG A 177 23.97 7.22 -12.83
N THR A 178 22.70 7.07 -13.22
CA THR A 178 22.25 7.22 -14.59
C THR A 178 21.72 8.62 -14.88
N ASN A 179 22.09 9.19 -16.04
CA ASN A 179 21.52 10.46 -16.48
C ASN A 179 20.01 10.35 -16.74
N LEU A 180 19.59 9.24 -17.37
CA LEU A 180 18.17 8.96 -17.59
C LEU A 180 17.36 9.00 -16.28
N GLY A 181 17.87 8.41 -15.18
CA GLY A 181 17.21 8.46 -13.88
C GLY A 181 17.03 9.90 -13.36
N LYS A 182 18.03 10.76 -13.54
CA LYS A 182 17.96 12.19 -13.15
C LYS A 182 16.93 12.93 -13.98
N ASP A 183 16.90 12.71 -15.29
CA ASP A 183 15.97 13.36 -16.23
C ASP A 183 14.52 12.96 -15.93
N VAL A 184 14.26 11.68 -15.65
CA VAL A 184 12.94 11.19 -15.27
C VAL A 184 12.48 11.80 -13.93
N VAL A 185 13.36 11.89 -12.93
CA VAL A 185 13.04 12.56 -11.66
C VAL A 185 12.66 14.02 -11.89
N SER A 186 13.40 14.73 -12.74
CA SER A 186 13.10 16.12 -13.10
C SER A 186 11.72 16.24 -13.77
N LYS A 187 11.42 15.37 -14.74
CA LYS A 187 10.11 15.33 -15.42
C LYS A 187 8.97 15.06 -14.42
N ILE A 188 9.11 14.06 -13.53
CA ILE A 188 8.11 13.75 -12.49
C ILE A 188 7.88 14.99 -11.60
N LYS A 189 8.94 15.67 -11.17
CA LYS A 189 8.83 16.88 -10.36
C LYS A 189 8.16 18.03 -11.09
N ASN A 190 8.41 18.19 -12.39
CA ASN A 190 7.78 19.22 -13.20
C ASN A 190 6.27 18.96 -13.37
N VAL A 191 5.86 17.70 -13.58
CA VAL A 191 4.46 17.33 -13.76
C VAL A 191 3.67 17.41 -12.45
N PHE A 192 4.21 16.84 -11.36
CA PHE A 192 3.48 16.66 -10.09
C PHE A 192 3.80 17.71 -9.03
N GLY A 193 4.83 18.53 -9.23
CA GLY A 193 5.18 19.63 -8.36
C GLY A 193 5.32 19.24 -6.88
N ARG A 194 4.60 19.95 -6.02
CA ARG A 194 4.62 19.75 -4.55
C ARG A 194 4.04 18.40 -4.10
N LYS A 195 3.33 17.69 -4.97
CA LYS A 195 2.83 16.35 -4.65
C LYS A 195 3.94 15.31 -4.60
N VAL A 196 5.11 15.55 -5.22
CA VAL A 196 6.25 14.62 -5.13
C VAL A 196 6.83 14.64 -3.72
N PHE A 197 7.07 13.45 -3.17
CA PHE A 197 7.76 13.30 -1.89
C PHE A 197 9.20 13.82 -2.00
N ARG A 198 9.71 14.45 -0.94
CA ARG A 198 11.10 14.92 -0.88
C ARG A 198 12.07 13.74 -0.88
N THR A 199 11.68 12.67 -0.19
CA THR A 199 12.45 11.42 -0.11
C THR A 199 12.25 10.60 -1.37
N ILE A 200 13.35 10.12 -1.95
CA ILE A 200 13.38 9.22 -3.12
C ILE A 200 13.93 7.88 -2.65
N ILE A 201 13.28 6.78 -3.01
CA ILE A 201 13.75 5.42 -2.71
C ILE A 201 14.74 4.97 -3.79
N SER A 202 15.98 4.80 -3.40
CA SER A 202 17.05 4.32 -4.29
C SER A 202 16.88 2.84 -4.61
N LYS A 203 17.34 2.42 -5.79
CA LYS A 203 17.48 1.01 -6.10
C LYS A 203 18.44 0.37 -5.09
N SER A 204 18.03 -0.74 -4.49
CA SER A 204 18.77 -1.40 -3.42
C SER A 204 18.53 -2.90 -3.45
N VAL A 205 19.62 -3.66 -3.54
CA VAL A 205 19.60 -5.12 -3.43
C VAL A 205 18.97 -5.57 -2.11
N LYS A 206 19.22 -4.86 -1.01
CA LYS A 206 18.64 -5.18 0.30
C LYS A 206 17.11 -5.06 0.34
N LEU A 207 16.54 -4.13 -0.41
CA LEU A 207 15.08 -4.02 -0.57
C LEU A 207 14.50 -5.11 -1.49
N GLU A 208 15.29 -5.64 -2.41
CA GLU A 208 14.89 -6.75 -3.28
C GLU A 208 15.00 -8.10 -2.56
N GLU A 209 15.99 -8.26 -1.69
CA GLU A 209 16.23 -9.48 -0.90
C GLU A 209 15.27 -9.63 0.27
N SER A 210 14.95 -8.56 1.00
CA SER A 210 14.21 -8.64 2.26
C SER A 210 12.88 -9.41 2.16
N PRO A 211 12.05 -9.32 1.09
CA PRO A 211 10.85 -10.12 0.94
C PRO A 211 11.13 -11.63 0.81
N ALA A 212 12.25 -12.02 0.18
CA ALA A 212 12.63 -13.42 0.04
C ALA A 212 12.97 -14.06 1.41
N TYR A 213 13.46 -13.25 2.35
CA TYR A 213 13.70 -13.65 3.73
C TYR A 213 12.48 -13.49 4.64
N ARG A 214 11.33 -13.06 4.07
CA ARG A 214 10.08 -12.80 4.81
C ARG A 214 10.24 -11.74 5.90
N GLU A 215 10.96 -10.68 5.56
CA GLU A 215 11.30 -9.61 6.50
C GLU A 215 11.04 -8.23 5.88
N SER A 216 10.76 -7.27 6.75
CA SER A 216 10.84 -5.86 6.37
C SER A 216 12.30 -5.44 6.24
N ILE A 217 12.56 -4.32 5.55
CA ILE A 217 13.91 -3.77 5.49
C ILE A 217 14.48 -3.42 6.87
N PHE A 218 13.60 -3.14 7.86
CA PHE A 218 14.00 -2.75 9.21
C PHE A 218 14.48 -3.92 10.07
N THR A 219 14.02 -5.14 9.76
CA THR A 219 14.51 -6.37 10.39
C THR A 219 15.69 -6.95 9.62
N TYR A 220 15.60 -6.97 8.29
CA TYR A 220 16.63 -7.54 7.41
C TYR A 220 17.92 -6.73 7.35
N ALA A 221 17.81 -5.41 7.19
CA ALA A 221 18.98 -4.52 7.05
C ALA A 221 18.68 -3.12 7.65
N PRO A 222 18.59 -2.99 8.99
CA PRO A 222 18.09 -1.79 9.67
C PRO A 222 18.93 -0.53 9.42
N HIS A 223 20.22 -0.69 9.10
CA HIS A 223 21.14 0.43 8.82
C HIS A 223 21.30 0.73 7.32
N SER A 224 20.57 0.03 6.46
CA SER A 224 20.64 0.23 5.02
C SER A 224 20.06 1.58 4.59
N VAL A 225 20.49 2.07 3.43
CA VAL A 225 19.93 3.28 2.81
C VAL A 225 18.41 3.14 2.62
N GLY A 226 17.93 1.95 2.25
CA GLY A 226 16.51 1.67 2.10
C GLY A 226 15.72 1.86 3.39
N ALA A 227 16.23 1.36 4.53
CA ALA A 227 15.61 1.54 5.84
C ALA A 227 15.56 3.03 6.23
N ILE A 228 16.65 3.76 6.07
CA ILE A 228 16.70 5.19 6.34
C ILE A 228 15.68 5.95 5.50
N GLN A 229 15.63 5.66 4.19
CA GLN A 229 14.71 6.32 3.27
C GLN A 229 13.25 6.04 3.58
N TYR A 230 12.85 4.79 3.85
CA TYR A 230 11.47 4.48 4.23
C TYR A 230 11.08 5.08 5.58
N LYS A 231 11.99 5.19 6.53
CA LYS A 231 11.75 5.91 7.79
C LYS A 231 11.51 7.41 7.54
N GLN A 232 12.23 8.02 6.59
CA GLN A 232 12.01 9.42 6.19
C GLN A 232 10.66 9.59 5.47
N VAL A 233 10.29 8.67 4.57
CA VAL A 233 8.97 8.66 3.91
C VAL A 233 7.85 8.57 4.94
N ALA A 234 7.94 7.68 5.93
CA ALA A 234 6.93 7.57 6.98
C ALA A 234 6.77 8.87 7.79
N LYS A 235 7.88 9.55 8.13
CA LYS A 235 7.82 10.88 8.78
C LYS A 235 7.12 11.91 7.88
N GLU A 236 7.41 11.91 6.59
CA GLU A 236 6.79 12.79 5.61
C GLU A 236 5.28 12.49 5.46
N ILE A 237 4.87 11.21 5.49
CA ILE A 237 3.46 10.79 5.50
C ILE A 237 2.74 11.34 6.73
N ILE A 238 3.33 11.21 7.94
CA ILE A 238 2.75 11.72 9.18
C ILE A 238 2.46 13.23 9.08
N ILE A 239 3.37 13.99 8.46
CA ILE A 239 3.18 15.43 8.25
C ILE A 239 2.07 15.72 7.23
N ARG A 240 2.10 15.02 6.07
CA ARG A 240 1.14 15.22 4.99
C ARG A 240 -0.28 14.75 5.35
N ALA A 241 -0.41 13.77 6.24
CA ALA A 241 -1.71 13.26 6.69
C ALA A 241 -2.48 14.25 7.59
N LYS A 242 -1.79 15.21 8.21
CA LYS A 242 -2.40 16.24 9.06
C LYS A 242 -2.96 17.44 8.27
N ASN A 243 -2.51 17.59 7.02
CA ASN A 243 -2.93 18.65 6.09
C ASN A 243 -3.94 18.10 5.06
#